data_6bbbb2f92887232c28a9192ad1ac757d
#
_entry.id   6bbbb2f92887232c28a9192ad1ac757d
#
_cell.length_a   1.000
_cell.length_b   1.000
_cell.length_c   1.000
_cell.angle_alpha   90.00
_cell.angle_beta   90.00
_cell.angle_gamma   90.00
#
_symmetry.space_group_name_H-M   'P 1'
#
loop_
_entity.id
_entity.type
_entity.pdbx_description
1 polymer ?
#
loop_
_entity_poly.entity_id
_entity_poly.type
_entity_poly.pdbx_seq_one_letter_code
_entity_poly.pdbx_strand_id
1 'polypeptide(L)'
;ILYLEVDNPLKISVPGYTAGVISAVISGGGKISATKKSLGEWSARPSKKGKAIVSLYADVEGKRTKMGDMEFRVKAVPPPKPLIDFTKLVNGSLIISKSDLLNAGGVKAQLKDFDFKGVRYIITSYRLTGLIKGEQTFRETRGGAFSEKMLTIIKNTKAGNSITISNIKAKRIDYKNNKEVSLESLILEIK
;
A
#
# COMPACT_ATOMS: atom_id res chain seq x y z
N ILE A 1 12.62 -0.03 -11.66
CA ILE A 1 12.17 0.74 -10.47
C ILE A 1 12.23 -0.19 -9.28
N LEU A 2 12.71 0.33 -8.14
CA LEU A 2 12.60 -0.31 -6.83
C LEU A 2 11.71 0.55 -5.94
N TYR A 3 11.07 -0.07 -4.94
CA TYR A 3 10.28 0.64 -3.95
C TYR A 3 10.99 0.69 -2.61
N LEU A 4 10.95 1.88 -2.00
CA LEU A 4 11.60 2.19 -0.72
C LEU A 4 11.06 1.32 0.41
N GLU A 5 11.98 0.72 1.18
CA GLU A 5 11.66 -0.10 2.35
C GLU A 5 10.66 -1.24 2.06
N VAL A 6 10.80 -1.82 0.87
CA VAL A 6 10.07 -3.00 0.42
C VAL A 6 11.09 -4.01 -0.09
N ASP A 7 10.79 -5.28 0.07
CA ASP A 7 11.57 -6.36 -0.52
C ASP A 7 11.23 -6.46 -2.01
N ASN A 8 12.10 -5.88 -2.85
CA ASN A 8 11.94 -5.86 -4.29
C ASN A 8 12.58 -7.13 -4.88
N PRO A 9 11.80 -8.06 -5.46
CA PRO A 9 12.36 -9.24 -6.07
C PRO A 9 13.16 -8.89 -7.32
N LEU A 10 14.35 -9.46 -7.45
CA LEU A 10 15.23 -9.32 -8.60
C LEU A 10 15.65 -10.70 -9.09
N LYS A 11 15.76 -10.85 -10.39
CA LYS A 11 16.41 -12.00 -11.02
C LYS A 11 17.74 -11.54 -11.61
N ILE A 12 18.83 -12.14 -11.14
CA ILE A 12 20.19 -11.77 -11.55
C ILE A 12 20.83 -12.97 -12.21
N SER A 13 21.37 -12.75 -13.41
CA SER A 13 22.18 -13.71 -14.13
C SER A 13 23.37 -12.99 -14.79
N VAL A 14 24.50 -13.66 -14.84
CA VAL A 14 25.70 -13.21 -15.55
C VAL A 14 26.06 -14.30 -16.55
N PRO A 15 26.09 -14.00 -17.86
CA PRO A 15 26.44 -14.99 -18.88
C PRO A 15 27.81 -15.63 -18.60
N GLY A 16 27.89 -16.94 -18.74
CA GLY A 16 29.12 -17.71 -18.50
C GLY A 16 29.41 -18.06 -17.04
N TYR A 17 28.56 -17.62 -16.08
CA TYR A 17 28.75 -17.90 -14.66
C TYR A 17 27.52 -18.54 -14.03
N THR A 18 27.74 -19.52 -13.16
CA THR A 18 26.65 -20.09 -12.37
C THR A 18 26.19 -19.10 -11.30
N ALA A 19 24.90 -19.13 -10.96
CA ALA A 19 24.35 -18.23 -9.93
C ALA A 19 25.04 -18.37 -8.55
N GLY A 20 25.65 -19.53 -8.29
CA GLY A 20 26.35 -19.83 -7.04
C GLY A 20 27.58 -18.96 -6.78
N VAL A 21 28.29 -18.51 -7.83
CA VAL A 21 29.50 -17.68 -7.72
C VAL A 21 29.21 -16.19 -7.83
N ILE A 22 27.94 -15.79 -8.05
CA ILE A 22 27.54 -14.39 -8.19
C ILE A 22 27.27 -13.76 -6.82
N SER A 23 27.73 -12.54 -6.62
CA SER A 23 27.39 -11.66 -5.51
C SER A 23 26.94 -10.30 -6.01
N ALA A 24 26.08 -9.62 -5.23
CA ALA A 24 25.54 -8.32 -5.57
C ALA A 24 25.66 -7.35 -4.38
N VAL A 25 25.83 -6.07 -4.68
CA VAL A 25 25.85 -4.97 -3.69
C VAL A 25 24.94 -3.88 -4.22
N ILE A 26 24.23 -3.19 -3.30
CA ILE A 26 23.42 -2.02 -3.63
C ILE A 26 24.04 -0.75 -3.03
N SER A 27 24.18 0.29 -3.84
CA SER A 27 24.59 1.63 -3.40
C SER A 27 23.37 2.49 -3.03
N GLY A 28 23.62 3.67 -2.47
CA GLY A 28 22.55 4.62 -2.12
C GLY A 28 21.78 4.26 -0.84
N GLY A 29 22.23 3.24 -0.11
CA GLY A 29 21.60 2.75 1.13
C GLY A 29 20.62 1.63 0.88
N GLY A 30 20.56 0.71 1.85
CA GLY A 30 19.70 -0.48 1.79
C GLY A 30 20.50 -1.78 1.79
N LYS A 31 19.81 -2.87 1.53
CA LYS A 31 20.36 -4.23 1.51
C LYS A 31 19.95 -4.95 0.23
N ILE A 32 20.85 -5.79 -0.28
CA ILE A 32 20.53 -6.78 -1.31
C ILE A 32 21.02 -8.14 -0.84
N SER A 33 20.20 -9.16 -0.97
CA SER A 33 20.53 -10.54 -0.57
C SER A 33 19.92 -11.53 -1.53
N ALA A 34 20.60 -12.65 -1.72
CA ALA A 34 20.06 -13.79 -2.44
C ALA A 34 18.95 -14.46 -1.61
N THR A 35 17.80 -14.70 -2.22
CA THR A 35 16.68 -15.47 -1.63
C THR A 35 16.76 -16.94 -2.03
N LYS A 36 17.08 -17.20 -3.31
CA LYS A 36 17.43 -18.53 -3.82
C LYS A 36 18.62 -18.40 -4.77
N LYS A 37 19.80 -18.44 -4.20
CA LYS A 37 21.05 -18.17 -4.93
C LYS A 37 21.24 -19.09 -6.14
N SER A 38 20.91 -20.37 -6.01
CA SER A 38 21.01 -21.35 -7.10
C SER A 38 20.13 -21.02 -8.31
N LEU A 39 19.07 -20.26 -8.13
CA LEU A 39 18.13 -19.83 -9.20
C LEU A 39 18.36 -18.38 -9.64
N GLY A 40 19.36 -17.69 -9.08
CA GLY A 40 19.59 -16.27 -9.33
C GLY A 40 18.48 -15.36 -8.80
N GLU A 41 17.73 -15.80 -7.78
CA GLU A 41 16.68 -14.99 -7.14
C GLU A 41 17.26 -14.16 -5.99
N TRP A 42 17.00 -12.88 -6.01
CA TRP A 42 17.49 -11.89 -5.05
C TRP A 42 16.37 -11.00 -4.56
N SER A 43 16.59 -10.37 -3.41
CA SER A 43 15.75 -9.32 -2.87
C SER A 43 16.57 -8.08 -2.57
N ALA A 44 16.15 -6.93 -3.11
CA ALA A 44 16.72 -5.63 -2.82
C ALA A 44 15.77 -4.80 -1.97
N ARG A 45 16.24 -4.31 -0.81
CA ARG A 45 15.48 -3.42 0.09
C ARG A 45 16.20 -2.09 0.24
N PRO A 46 15.96 -1.12 -0.66
CA PRO A 46 16.58 0.19 -0.59
C PRO A 46 16.04 1.00 0.58
N SER A 47 16.90 1.81 1.22
CA SER A 47 16.55 2.64 2.38
C SER A 47 16.50 4.14 2.08
N LYS A 48 16.86 4.57 0.86
CA LYS A 48 16.81 5.97 0.42
C LYS A 48 16.12 6.09 -0.94
N LYS A 49 15.36 7.18 -1.12
CA LYS A 49 14.78 7.55 -2.42
C LYS A 49 15.87 8.06 -3.36
N GLY A 50 15.61 7.97 -4.66
CA GLY A 50 16.46 8.51 -5.70
C GLY A 50 17.11 7.42 -6.53
N LYS A 51 18.40 7.49 -6.74
CA LYS A 51 19.19 6.56 -7.55
C LYS A 51 19.83 5.48 -6.67
N ALA A 52 19.72 4.24 -7.06
CA ALA A 52 20.45 3.11 -6.50
C ALA A 52 21.17 2.36 -7.63
N ILE A 53 22.37 1.90 -7.37
CA ILE A 53 23.15 1.08 -8.30
C ILE A 53 23.29 -0.30 -7.68
N VAL A 54 22.91 -1.32 -8.40
CA VAL A 54 23.21 -2.73 -8.09
C VAL A 54 24.44 -3.12 -8.87
N SER A 55 25.56 -3.34 -8.16
CA SER A 55 26.81 -3.82 -8.73
C SER A 55 26.90 -5.33 -8.58
N LEU A 56 27.22 -6.01 -9.68
CA LEU A 56 27.35 -7.45 -9.74
C LEU A 56 28.81 -7.86 -9.77
N TYR A 57 29.13 -8.91 -9.05
CA TYR A 57 30.48 -9.50 -9.01
C TYR A 57 30.37 -11.01 -9.16
N ALA A 58 31.35 -11.62 -9.79
CA ALA A 58 31.56 -13.06 -9.80
C ALA A 58 32.88 -13.42 -9.13
N ASP A 59 32.92 -14.57 -8.48
CA ASP A 59 34.16 -15.17 -8.01
C ASP A 59 34.78 -15.96 -9.17
N VAL A 60 35.91 -15.45 -9.66
CA VAL A 60 36.67 -16.03 -10.76
C VAL A 60 38.02 -16.46 -10.20
N GLU A 61 38.25 -17.77 -10.10
CA GLU A 61 39.51 -18.33 -9.57
C GLU A 61 39.92 -17.78 -8.19
N GLY A 62 38.93 -17.61 -7.29
CA GLY A 62 39.14 -17.04 -5.96
C GLY A 62 39.27 -15.50 -5.93
N LYS A 63 39.12 -14.83 -7.07
CA LYS A 63 39.18 -13.37 -7.17
C LYS A 63 37.79 -12.79 -7.48
N ARG A 64 37.34 -11.88 -6.63
CA ARG A 64 36.09 -11.14 -6.82
C ARG A 64 36.23 -10.14 -7.95
N THR A 65 35.61 -10.42 -9.09
CA THR A 65 35.68 -9.61 -10.31
C THR A 65 34.35 -8.93 -10.58
N LYS A 66 34.37 -7.63 -10.88
CA LYS A 66 33.15 -6.87 -11.19
C LYS A 66 32.64 -7.24 -12.59
N MET A 67 31.38 -7.59 -12.67
CA MET A 67 30.70 -8.01 -13.91
C MET A 67 29.85 -6.90 -14.53
N GLY A 68 29.40 -5.93 -13.73
CA GLY A 68 28.62 -4.80 -14.24
C GLY A 68 27.81 -4.10 -13.18
N ASP A 69 27.16 -3.00 -13.60
CA ASP A 69 26.29 -2.18 -12.79
C ASP A 69 24.90 -2.07 -13.46
N MET A 70 23.87 -2.04 -12.63
CA MET A 70 22.52 -1.71 -13.09
C MET A 70 21.93 -0.61 -12.23
N GLU A 71 21.49 0.46 -12.87
CA GLU A 71 20.88 1.61 -12.21
C GLU A 71 19.39 1.42 -12.03
N PHE A 72 18.89 1.71 -10.82
CA PHE A 72 17.48 1.72 -10.48
C PHE A 72 17.06 3.06 -9.89
N ARG A 73 15.85 3.49 -10.25
CA ARG A 73 15.17 4.57 -9.54
C ARG A 73 14.41 3.99 -8.36
N VAL A 74 14.67 4.53 -7.15
CA VAL A 74 13.95 4.16 -5.93
C VAL A 74 12.82 5.15 -5.68
N LYS A 75 11.59 4.67 -5.69
CA LYS A 75 10.36 5.44 -5.43
C LYS A 75 9.77 5.10 -4.06
N ALA A 76 8.98 6.03 -3.51
CA ALA A 76 8.12 5.69 -2.39
C ALA A 76 7.03 4.70 -2.81
N VAL A 77 6.57 3.89 -1.87
CA VAL A 77 5.32 3.14 -2.03
C VAL A 77 4.19 4.13 -2.25
N PRO A 78 3.31 3.94 -3.24
CA PRO A 78 2.18 4.82 -3.46
C PRO A 78 1.26 4.83 -2.23
N PRO A 79 0.55 5.94 -1.97
CA PRO A 79 -0.46 5.96 -0.91
C PRO A 79 -1.61 5.01 -1.27
N PRO A 80 -2.24 4.37 -0.27
CA PRO A 80 -3.40 3.53 -0.51
C PRO A 80 -4.63 4.39 -0.85
N LYS A 81 -5.64 3.77 -1.44
CA LYS A 81 -6.97 4.35 -1.63
C LYS A 81 -7.92 3.86 -0.54
N PRO A 82 -8.82 4.71 -0.05
CA PRO A 82 -9.87 4.26 0.84
C PRO A 82 -10.87 3.41 0.07
N LEU A 83 -11.34 2.34 0.69
CA LEU A 83 -12.31 1.41 0.14
C LEU A 83 -13.35 1.05 1.20
N ILE A 84 -14.59 0.96 0.77
CA ILE A 84 -15.68 0.32 1.51
C ILE A 84 -16.16 -0.84 0.66
N ASP A 85 -16.20 -2.03 1.25
CA ASP A 85 -16.65 -3.24 0.53
C ASP A 85 -18.06 -3.06 -0.02
N PHE A 86 -18.36 -3.76 -1.10
CA PHE A 86 -19.66 -3.73 -1.80
C PHE A 86 -20.03 -2.42 -2.51
N THR A 87 -19.17 -1.39 -2.44
CA THR A 87 -19.37 -0.13 -3.17
C THR A 87 -19.26 -0.37 -4.69
N LYS A 88 -20.20 0.16 -5.45
CA LYS A 88 -20.21 0.11 -6.92
C LYS A 88 -19.98 1.50 -7.49
N LEU A 89 -19.12 1.61 -8.50
CA LEU A 89 -18.94 2.84 -9.25
C LEU A 89 -19.92 2.83 -10.43
N VAL A 90 -20.88 3.74 -10.43
CA VAL A 90 -21.91 3.88 -11.48
C VAL A 90 -21.94 5.34 -11.91
N ASN A 91 -21.68 5.61 -13.19
CA ASN A 91 -21.65 6.97 -13.77
C ASN A 91 -20.83 7.98 -12.97
N GLY A 92 -19.69 7.54 -12.41
CA GLY A 92 -18.82 8.39 -11.59
C GLY A 92 -19.22 8.55 -10.13
N SER A 93 -20.38 8.01 -9.71
CA SER A 93 -20.83 8.02 -8.33
C SER A 93 -20.56 6.69 -7.64
N LEU A 94 -20.16 6.73 -6.37
CA LEU A 94 -20.03 5.55 -5.53
C LEU A 94 -21.40 5.24 -4.91
N ILE A 95 -21.96 4.10 -5.27
CA ILE A 95 -23.30 3.68 -4.86
C ILE A 95 -23.22 2.45 -3.98
N ILE A 96 -23.97 2.42 -2.90
CA ILE A 96 -24.05 1.29 -1.98
C ILE A 96 -25.46 1.16 -1.37
N SER A 97 -25.93 -0.06 -1.15
CA SER A 97 -27.15 -0.26 -0.36
C SER A 97 -26.85 -0.05 1.13
N LYS A 98 -27.86 0.35 1.90
CA LYS A 98 -27.72 0.50 3.35
C LYS A 98 -27.29 -0.81 4.03
N SER A 99 -27.84 -1.94 3.62
CA SER A 99 -27.48 -3.25 4.14
C SER A 99 -26.03 -3.60 3.84
N ASP A 100 -25.57 -3.34 2.61
CA ASP A 100 -24.19 -3.60 2.22
C ASP A 100 -23.21 -2.69 3.00
N LEU A 101 -23.57 -1.41 3.21
CA LEU A 101 -22.75 -0.51 3.99
C LEU A 101 -22.62 -0.96 5.46
N LEU A 102 -23.70 -1.43 6.06
CA LEU A 102 -23.66 -2.02 7.41
C LEU A 102 -22.79 -3.28 7.45
N ASN A 103 -22.92 -4.15 6.43
CA ASN A 103 -22.14 -5.39 6.32
C ASN A 103 -20.65 -5.13 6.02
N ALA A 104 -20.32 -4.04 5.34
CA ALA A 104 -18.93 -3.65 5.09
C ALA A 104 -18.15 -3.39 6.39
N GLY A 105 -18.84 -2.96 7.45
CA GLY A 105 -18.29 -2.84 8.80
C GLY A 105 -17.29 -1.71 9.01
N GLY A 106 -16.86 -1.01 7.95
CA GLY A 106 -15.90 0.08 8.07
C GLY A 106 -15.16 0.43 6.77
N VAL A 107 -14.11 1.22 6.94
CA VAL A 107 -13.24 1.71 5.86
C VAL A 107 -11.94 0.94 5.86
N LYS A 108 -11.50 0.49 4.69
CA LYS A 108 -10.23 -0.20 4.45
C LYS A 108 -9.28 0.69 3.66
N ALA A 109 -7.98 0.42 3.77
CA ALA A 109 -6.95 1.04 2.96
C ALA A 109 -6.44 0.00 1.95
N GLN A 110 -6.61 0.25 0.66
CA GLN A 110 -6.20 -0.66 -0.40
C GLN A 110 -5.12 -0.04 -1.28
N LEU A 111 -4.05 -0.79 -1.52
CA LEU A 111 -3.08 -0.47 -2.57
C LEU A 111 -3.64 -1.00 -3.89
N LYS A 112 -3.88 -0.09 -4.83
CA LYS A 112 -4.30 -0.46 -6.17
C LYS A 112 -3.07 -0.63 -7.06
N ASP A 113 -3.05 -1.68 -7.88
CA ASP A 113 -1.98 -1.96 -8.86
C ASP A 113 -0.57 -2.02 -8.23
N PHE A 114 -0.48 -2.59 -7.02
CA PHE A 114 0.76 -2.70 -6.26
C PHE A 114 0.90 -4.09 -5.64
N ASP A 115 1.55 -5.00 -6.36
CA ASP A 115 1.62 -6.43 -6.04
C ASP A 115 2.81 -6.84 -5.15
N PHE A 116 3.35 -5.93 -4.36
CA PHE A 116 4.45 -6.24 -3.45
C PHE A 116 3.94 -6.87 -2.17
N LYS A 117 4.34 -8.12 -1.92
CA LYS A 117 3.98 -8.86 -0.70
C LYS A 117 4.51 -8.14 0.55
N GLY A 118 3.69 -8.10 1.58
CA GLY A 118 4.06 -7.58 2.90
C GLY A 118 3.78 -6.10 3.12
N VAL A 119 3.48 -5.31 2.10
CA VAL A 119 3.09 -3.91 2.28
C VAL A 119 1.62 -3.83 2.67
N ARG A 120 1.35 -3.34 3.87
CA ARG A 120 -0.02 -3.22 4.40
C ARG A 120 -0.26 -1.86 5.05
N TYR A 121 -1.44 -1.31 4.80
CA TYR A 121 -1.93 -0.11 5.46
C TYR A 121 -3.16 -0.44 6.31
N ILE A 122 -3.30 0.29 7.41
CA ILE A 122 -4.52 0.30 8.23
C ILE A 122 -5.07 1.71 8.28
N ILE A 123 -6.38 1.84 8.36
CA ILE A 123 -7.04 3.11 8.66
C ILE A 123 -6.82 3.40 10.14
N THR A 124 -6.39 4.63 10.45
CA THR A 124 -6.15 5.07 11.84
C THR A 124 -7.26 5.96 12.36
N SER A 125 -7.91 6.74 11.50
CA SER A 125 -9.06 7.56 11.86
C SER A 125 -9.81 8.04 10.62
N TYR A 126 -11.06 8.41 10.79
CA TYR A 126 -11.87 9.12 9.80
C TYR A 126 -13.11 9.74 10.44
N ARG A 127 -13.78 10.60 9.67
CA ARG A 127 -15.07 11.20 10.00
C ARG A 127 -16.13 10.65 9.05
N LEU A 128 -17.27 10.24 9.60
CA LEU A 128 -18.48 9.88 8.86
C LEU A 128 -19.53 10.97 9.09
N THR A 129 -20.07 11.52 8.02
CA THR A 129 -21.12 12.53 8.01
C THR A 129 -22.33 12.00 7.27
N GLY A 130 -23.51 12.15 7.82
CA GLY A 130 -24.78 11.78 7.23
C GLY A 130 -25.92 12.57 7.83
N LEU A 131 -27.17 12.14 7.58
CA LEU A 131 -28.37 12.82 8.04
C LEU A 131 -29.09 12.00 9.12
N ILE A 132 -29.46 12.63 10.22
CA ILE A 132 -30.41 12.11 11.21
C ILE A 132 -31.58 13.07 11.30
N LYS A 133 -32.80 12.59 11.00
CA LYS A 133 -34.04 13.41 11.01
C LYS A 133 -33.94 14.68 10.15
N GLY A 134 -33.14 14.66 9.06
CA GLY A 134 -32.93 15.80 8.17
C GLY A 134 -31.79 16.73 8.59
N GLU A 135 -31.20 16.55 9.75
CA GLU A 135 -30.07 17.35 10.23
C GLU A 135 -28.74 16.68 9.94
N GLN A 136 -27.77 17.45 9.46
CA GLN A 136 -26.42 16.96 9.22
C GLN A 136 -25.72 16.63 10.54
N THR A 137 -25.26 15.41 10.65
CA THR A 137 -24.59 14.89 11.84
C THR A 137 -23.30 14.19 11.44
N PHE A 138 -22.25 14.33 12.23
CA PHE A 138 -21.01 13.61 12.01
C PHE A 138 -20.52 12.88 13.25
N ARG A 139 -19.71 11.88 13.04
CA ARG A 139 -18.95 11.19 14.09
C ARG A 139 -17.55 10.88 13.58
N GLU A 140 -16.60 10.87 14.51
CA GLU A 140 -15.21 10.47 14.26
C GLU A 140 -14.93 9.17 14.98
N THR A 141 -14.02 8.39 14.44
CA THR A 141 -13.57 7.15 15.05
C THR A 141 -12.06 6.98 14.91
N ARG A 142 -11.50 6.15 15.76
CA ARG A 142 -10.13 5.63 15.62
C ARG A 142 -10.20 4.22 15.06
N GLY A 143 -9.31 3.91 14.10
CA GLY A 143 -9.32 2.65 13.38
C GLY A 143 -10.27 2.67 12.18
N GLY A 144 -10.42 1.50 11.53
CA GLY A 144 -11.19 1.37 10.30
C GLY A 144 -12.67 1.00 10.51
N ALA A 145 -13.04 0.43 11.66
CA ALA A 145 -14.41 -0.03 11.92
C ALA A 145 -15.40 1.12 12.18
N PHE A 146 -16.66 0.93 11.79
CA PHE A 146 -17.73 1.84 12.18
C PHE A 146 -18.01 1.74 13.69
N SER A 147 -18.10 2.88 14.37
CA SER A 147 -18.55 2.92 15.76
C SER A 147 -20.08 2.80 15.83
N GLU A 148 -20.61 2.42 17.01
CA GLU A 148 -22.05 2.34 17.28
C GLU A 148 -22.81 3.62 16.86
N LYS A 149 -22.21 4.79 17.16
CA LYS A 149 -22.77 6.09 16.78
C LYS A 149 -22.77 6.33 15.27
N MET A 150 -21.81 5.79 14.53
CA MET A 150 -21.79 5.83 13.06
C MET A 150 -22.82 4.88 12.46
N LEU A 151 -23.00 3.69 13.03
CA LEU A 151 -24.05 2.75 12.63
C LEU A 151 -25.44 3.37 12.78
N THR A 152 -25.65 4.19 13.83
CA THR A 152 -26.88 4.96 14.00
C THR A 152 -27.11 5.95 12.86
N ILE A 153 -26.07 6.68 12.41
CA ILE A 153 -26.18 7.58 11.26
C ILE A 153 -26.55 6.81 9.99
N ILE A 154 -25.84 5.69 9.73
CA ILE A 154 -26.06 4.85 8.55
C ILE A 154 -27.52 4.34 8.52
N LYS A 155 -27.99 3.81 9.65
CA LYS A 155 -29.39 3.29 9.77
C LYS A 155 -30.45 4.36 9.51
N ASN A 156 -30.20 5.61 9.93
CA ASN A 156 -31.15 6.72 9.78
C ASN A 156 -31.06 7.43 8.43
N THR A 157 -29.98 7.25 7.66
CA THR A 157 -29.85 7.85 6.33
C THR A 157 -30.81 7.14 5.37
N LYS A 158 -31.69 7.94 4.70
CA LYS A 158 -32.66 7.42 3.73
C LYS A 158 -32.00 7.18 2.37
N ALA A 159 -32.60 6.30 1.57
CA ALA A 159 -32.24 6.13 0.17
C ALA A 159 -32.32 7.49 -0.58
N GLY A 160 -31.42 7.71 -1.52
CA GLY A 160 -31.28 8.98 -2.25
C GLY A 160 -30.42 10.03 -1.51
N ASN A 161 -30.12 9.83 -0.24
CA ASN A 161 -29.17 10.70 0.48
C ASN A 161 -27.74 10.15 0.42
N SER A 162 -26.77 11.00 0.71
CA SER A 162 -25.36 10.64 0.71
C SER A 162 -24.78 10.52 2.12
N ILE A 163 -23.83 9.62 2.27
CA ILE A 163 -22.92 9.54 3.42
C ILE A 163 -21.53 9.94 2.94
N THR A 164 -20.90 10.87 3.65
CA THR A 164 -19.54 11.29 3.36
C THR A 164 -18.57 10.72 4.38
N ILE A 165 -17.50 10.08 3.91
CA ILE A 165 -16.36 9.67 4.71
C ILE A 165 -15.22 10.62 4.39
N SER A 166 -14.76 11.37 5.37
CA SER A 166 -13.73 12.41 5.21
C SER A 166 -12.66 12.33 6.29
N ASN A 167 -11.60 13.15 6.16
CA ASN A 167 -10.47 13.16 7.08
C ASN A 167 -9.88 11.76 7.31
N ILE A 168 -9.86 10.94 6.26
CA ILE A 168 -9.39 9.57 6.34
C ILE A 168 -7.88 9.57 6.48
N LYS A 169 -7.38 8.95 7.52
CA LYS A 169 -5.95 8.76 7.76
C LYS A 169 -5.61 7.27 7.75
N ALA A 170 -4.49 6.96 7.17
CA ALA A 170 -3.97 5.59 7.12
C ALA A 170 -2.50 5.57 7.50
N LYS A 171 -2.05 4.41 7.94
CA LYS A 171 -0.68 4.18 8.39
C LYS A 171 -0.19 2.86 7.86
N ARG A 172 1.04 2.85 7.34
CA ARG A 172 1.72 1.63 6.93
C ARG A 172 2.22 0.86 8.16
N ILE A 173 1.98 -0.44 8.25
CA ILE A 173 2.29 -1.23 9.46
C ILE A 173 3.53 -2.14 9.33
N ASP A 174 4.00 -2.38 8.11
CA ASP A 174 5.19 -3.20 7.83
C ASP A 174 6.51 -2.41 7.90
N TYR A 175 6.44 -1.11 8.23
CA TYR A 175 7.56 -0.19 8.25
C TYR A 175 7.64 0.62 9.55
N LYS A 176 8.86 0.69 10.14
CA LYS A 176 9.05 1.34 11.44
C LYS A 176 8.81 2.86 11.42
N ASN A 177 9.10 3.52 10.30
CA ASN A 177 8.99 4.98 10.17
C ASN A 177 7.66 5.40 9.53
N ASN A 178 6.57 4.90 10.09
CA ASN A 178 5.23 4.92 9.54
C ASN A 178 4.49 6.21 9.89
N LYS A 179 4.73 7.27 9.13
CA LYS A 179 3.91 8.48 9.18
C LYS A 179 2.50 8.18 8.68
N GLU A 180 1.51 8.80 9.31
CA GLU A 180 0.14 8.81 8.79
C GLU A 180 0.10 9.54 7.46
N VAL A 181 -0.70 9.03 6.55
CA VAL A 181 -1.03 9.64 5.26
C VAL A 181 -2.51 9.97 5.22
N SER A 182 -2.85 11.14 4.70
CA SER A 182 -4.24 11.51 4.44
C SER A 182 -4.70 10.90 3.12
N LEU A 183 -5.91 10.36 3.12
CA LEU A 183 -6.53 9.77 1.94
C LEU A 183 -7.67 10.66 1.43
N GLU A 184 -8.06 10.44 0.18
CA GLU A 184 -9.21 11.10 -0.44
C GLU A 184 -10.51 10.77 0.32
N SER A 185 -11.47 11.68 0.28
CA SER A 185 -12.80 11.45 0.85
C SER A 185 -13.63 10.56 -0.06
N LEU A 186 -14.57 9.81 0.53
CA LEU A 186 -15.57 9.05 -0.19
C LEU A 186 -16.94 9.69 0.01
N ILE A 187 -17.70 9.84 -1.07
CA ILE A 187 -19.11 10.24 -1.04
C ILE A 187 -19.90 9.05 -1.55
N LEU A 188 -20.74 8.50 -0.68
CA LEU A 188 -21.54 7.30 -0.93
C LEU A 188 -22.99 7.69 -1.10
N GLU A 189 -23.57 7.37 -2.24
CA GLU A 189 -25.00 7.49 -2.49
C GLU A 189 -25.70 6.22 -1.97
N ILE A 190 -26.68 6.38 -1.08
CA ILE A 190 -27.41 5.27 -0.47
C ILE A 190 -28.60 4.90 -1.35
N LYS A 191 -28.68 3.61 -1.70
CA LYS A 191 -29.84 3.01 -2.40
C LYS A 191 -30.75 2.26 -1.45
#